data_69607772c05a8a2c034691d03053ca59
#
_entry.id   69607772c05a8a2c034691d03053ca59
#
_cell.length_a   1.000
_cell.length_b   1.000
_cell.length_c   1.000
_cell.angle_alpha   90.00
_cell.angle_beta   90.00
_cell.angle_gamma   90.00
#
_symmetry.space_group_name_H-M   'P 1'
#
loop_
_entity.id
_entity.type
_entity.pdbx_description
1 polymer ?
#
loop_
_entity_poly.entity_id
_entity_poly.type
_entity_poly.pdbx_seq_one_letter_code
_entity_poly.pdbx_strand_id
1 'polypeptide(L)'
;FFEYYKDDFRPFYEQKYEFLADFNEELCHLVCSLIDLQPDMARTTGYRTEFAPHETDFRERIHPKKDFALEDTEFSPQPYYQVFQERLGFLPNLSIIDLLFNMGPESLLILQKSIT
;
A
#
# COMPACT_ATOMS: atom_id res chain seq x y z
N PHE A 1 -8.54 13.23 6.98
CA PHE A 1 -9.41 12.04 6.90
C PHE A 1 -9.17 11.00 8.00
N PHE A 2 -8.20 11.21 8.89
CA PHE A 2 -7.95 10.27 9.98
C PHE A 2 -9.22 10.00 10.81
N GLU A 3 -9.96 11.04 11.18
CA GLU A 3 -11.19 10.88 11.95
C GLU A 3 -12.25 10.05 11.23
N TYR A 4 -12.24 10.11 9.90
CA TYR A 4 -13.17 9.35 9.07
C TYR A 4 -12.84 7.84 9.05
N TYR A 5 -11.55 7.49 9.06
CA TYR A 5 -11.10 6.11 8.92
C TYR A 5 -10.66 5.44 10.22
N LYS A 6 -10.47 6.20 11.30
CA LYS A 6 -9.87 5.65 12.53
C LYS A 6 -10.61 4.44 13.09
N ASP A 7 -11.94 4.41 13.00
CA ASP A 7 -12.72 3.31 13.54
C ASP A 7 -12.57 2.03 12.72
N ASP A 8 -12.28 2.16 11.42
CA ASP A 8 -12.00 1.00 10.55
C ASP A 8 -10.68 0.33 10.94
N PHE A 9 -9.69 1.11 11.36
CA PHE A 9 -8.37 0.60 11.75
C PHE A 9 -8.27 0.17 13.20
N ARG A 10 -9.17 0.65 14.07
CA ARG A 10 -9.11 0.38 15.51
C ARG A 10 -9.05 -1.10 15.85
N PRO A 11 -9.84 -2.00 15.23
CA PRO A 11 -9.81 -3.43 15.56
C PRO A 11 -8.42 -4.06 15.42
N PHE A 12 -7.58 -3.54 14.52
CA PHE A 12 -6.22 -4.06 14.33
C PHE A 12 -5.29 -3.77 15.49
N TYR A 13 -5.61 -2.77 16.32
CA TYR A 13 -4.85 -2.43 17.53
C TYR A 13 -5.41 -3.09 18.78
N GLU A 14 -6.67 -3.49 18.76
CA GLU A 14 -7.37 -4.05 19.93
C GLU A 14 -7.50 -5.57 19.85
N GLN A 15 -7.67 -6.11 18.63
CA GLN A 15 -7.80 -7.53 18.39
C GLN A 15 -6.45 -8.24 18.47
N LYS A 16 -6.46 -9.43 19.08
CA LYS A 16 -5.25 -10.25 19.15
C LYS A 16 -5.19 -11.21 17.97
N TYR A 17 -4.07 -11.17 17.23
CA TYR A 17 -3.82 -12.07 16.11
C TYR A 17 -2.78 -13.12 16.52
N GLU A 18 -3.04 -14.37 16.17
CA GLU A 18 -2.09 -15.46 16.40
C GLU A 18 -1.02 -15.49 15.31
N PHE A 19 -1.39 -15.22 14.07
CA PHE A 19 -0.47 -15.26 12.92
C PHE A 19 -0.37 -13.91 12.24
N LEU A 20 0.86 -13.50 11.92
CA LEU A 20 1.13 -12.27 11.19
C LEU A 20 0.50 -12.28 9.80
N ALA A 21 0.47 -13.45 9.13
CA ALA A 21 -0.13 -13.57 7.81
C ALA A 21 -1.61 -13.20 7.82
N ASP A 22 -2.36 -13.59 8.85
CA ASP A 22 -3.78 -13.25 8.99
C ASP A 22 -3.96 -11.76 9.22
N PHE A 23 -3.14 -11.16 10.08
CA PHE A 23 -3.15 -9.72 10.33
C PHE A 23 -2.89 -8.95 9.03
N ASN A 24 -1.83 -9.31 8.31
CA ASN A 24 -1.45 -8.62 7.08
C ASN A 24 -2.52 -8.76 5.99
N GLU A 25 -3.12 -9.93 5.85
CA GLU A 25 -4.16 -10.17 4.85
C GLU A 25 -5.41 -9.35 5.13
N GLU A 26 -5.88 -9.35 6.38
CA GLU A 26 -7.06 -8.58 6.76
C GLU A 26 -6.82 -7.08 6.63
N LEU A 27 -5.66 -6.60 7.04
CA LEU A 27 -5.31 -5.18 6.90
C LEU A 27 -5.23 -4.78 5.42
N CYS A 28 -4.65 -5.62 4.57
CA CYS A 28 -4.57 -5.38 3.14
C CYS A 28 -5.98 -5.33 2.51
N HIS A 29 -6.87 -6.24 2.89
CA HIS A 29 -8.25 -6.22 2.42
C HIS A 29 -8.98 -4.95 2.85
N LEU A 30 -8.78 -4.52 4.09
CA LEU A 30 -9.39 -3.26 4.56
C LEU A 30 -8.91 -2.08 3.72
N VAL A 31 -7.60 -1.91 3.59
CA VAL A 31 -7.04 -0.79 2.83
C VAL A 31 -7.54 -0.80 1.39
N CYS A 32 -7.53 -1.95 0.73
CA CYS A 32 -8.04 -2.06 -0.64
C CYS A 32 -9.52 -1.66 -0.74
N SER A 33 -10.34 -2.08 0.22
CA SER A 33 -11.75 -1.70 0.24
C SER A 33 -11.95 -0.19 0.42
N LEU A 34 -11.12 0.43 1.27
CA LEU A 34 -11.22 1.86 1.55
C LEU A 34 -10.76 2.73 0.36
N ILE A 35 -9.86 2.24 -0.47
CA ILE A 35 -9.43 2.93 -1.69
C ILE A 35 -10.18 2.47 -2.94
N ASP A 36 -11.19 1.64 -2.77
CA ASP A 36 -12.05 1.13 -3.83
C ASP A 36 -11.32 0.26 -4.87
N LEU A 37 -10.41 -0.58 -4.39
CA LEU A 37 -9.74 -1.61 -5.18
C LEU A 37 -10.24 -3.00 -4.77
N GLN A 38 -10.40 -3.87 -5.76
CA GLN A 38 -10.82 -5.25 -5.53
C GLN A 38 -9.83 -6.20 -6.22
N PRO A 39 -8.59 -6.32 -5.71
CA PRO A 39 -7.62 -7.22 -6.31
C PRO A 39 -8.00 -8.69 -6.06
N ASP A 40 -7.64 -9.53 -7.01
CA ASP A 40 -7.77 -10.97 -6.85
C ASP A 40 -6.54 -11.48 -6.10
N MET A 41 -6.75 -11.87 -4.85
CA MET A 41 -5.67 -12.28 -3.95
C MET A 41 -5.81 -13.75 -3.58
N ALA A 42 -4.70 -14.47 -3.61
CA ALA A 42 -4.64 -15.86 -3.21
C ALA A 42 -3.38 -16.13 -2.41
N ARG A 43 -3.42 -17.12 -1.53
CA ARG A 43 -2.24 -17.58 -0.79
C ARG A 43 -1.55 -18.69 -1.56
N THR A 44 -0.23 -18.70 -1.52
CA THR A 44 0.53 -19.84 -2.04
C THR A 44 0.46 -21.02 -1.08
N THR A 45 0.61 -22.22 -1.62
CA THR A 45 0.61 -23.46 -0.83
C THR A 45 2.00 -23.89 -0.38
N GLY A 46 3.04 -23.22 -0.88
CA GLY A 46 4.42 -23.50 -0.53
C GLY A 46 5.34 -22.39 -1.01
N TYR A 47 6.60 -22.46 -0.58
CA TYR A 47 7.61 -21.49 -0.99
C TYR A 47 8.06 -21.78 -2.41
N ARG A 48 7.98 -20.76 -3.27
CA ARG A 48 8.35 -20.87 -4.68
C ARG A 48 9.61 -20.08 -4.96
N THR A 49 10.49 -20.65 -5.76
CA THR A 49 11.73 -20.01 -6.22
C THR A 49 11.75 -19.77 -7.72
N GLU A 50 10.88 -20.46 -8.46
CA GLU A 50 10.76 -20.33 -9.90
C GLU A 50 9.38 -19.79 -10.26
N PHE A 51 9.34 -18.88 -11.26
CA PHE A 51 8.12 -18.19 -11.67
C PHE A 51 7.96 -18.26 -13.18
N ALA A 52 6.70 -18.35 -13.64
CA ALA A 52 6.37 -18.31 -15.04
C ALA A 52 6.64 -16.91 -15.63
N PRO A 53 6.80 -16.77 -16.97
CA PRO A 53 7.07 -15.46 -17.59
C PRO A 53 6.00 -14.39 -17.31
N HIS A 54 4.76 -14.78 -17.04
CA HIS A 54 3.67 -13.85 -16.73
C HIS A 54 3.60 -13.49 -15.24
N GLU A 55 4.43 -14.13 -14.41
CA GLU A 55 4.50 -13.87 -12.97
C GLU A 55 5.66 -12.94 -12.65
N THR A 56 5.44 -12.03 -11.69
CA THR A 56 6.48 -11.13 -11.21
C THR A 56 6.67 -11.34 -9.71
N ASP A 57 7.90 -11.58 -9.30
CA ASP A 57 8.26 -11.75 -7.90
C ASP A 57 8.70 -10.39 -7.32
N PHE A 58 7.89 -9.85 -6.39
CA PHE A 58 8.20 -8.57 -5.75
C PHE A 58 8.85 -8.70 -4.36
N ARG A 59 9.10 -9.93 -3.89
CA ARG A 59 9.58 -10.14 -2.51
C ARG A 59 10.86 -9.40 -2.17
N GLU A 60 11.77 -9.25 -3.16
CA GLU A 60 13.03 -8.53 -2.98
C GLU A 60 13.06 -7.17 -3.68
N ARG A 61 12.08 -6.88 -4.53
CA ARG A 61 12.02 -5.63 -5.30
C ARG A 61 11.37 -4.50 -4.51
N ILE A 62 10.35 -4.79 -3.73
CA ILE A 62 9.68 -3.82 -2.86
C ILE A 62 10.35 -3.91 -1.48
N HIS A 63 11.35 -3.07 -1.27
CA HIS A 63 12.18 -3.14 -0.07
C HIS A 63 12.57 -1.73 0.37
N PRO A 64 12.52 -1.41 1.69
CA PRO A 64 12.79 -0.06 2.18
C PRO A 64 14.21 0.43 1.92
N LYS A 65 15.16 -0.46 1.72
CA LYS A 65 16.56 -0.12 1.44
C LYS A 65 16.88 -0.01 -0.04
N LYS A 66 15.91 -0.29 -0.93
CA LYS A 66 16.11 -0.21 -2.38
C LYS A 66 15.44 1.04 -2.93
N ASP A 67 16.05 1.61 -3.97
CA ASP A 67 15.48 2.75 -4.65
C ASP A 67 14.31 2.31 -5.54
N PHE A 68 13.11 2.72 -5.19
CA PHE A 68 11.91 2.36 -5.95
C PHE A 68 11.97 2.82 -7.41
N ALA A 69 12.63 3.93 -7.69
CA ALA A 69 12.75 4.45 -9.06
C ALA A 69 13.57 3.53 -9.96
N LEU A 70 14.53 2.80 -9.38
CA LEU A 70 15.34 1.81 -10.12
C LEU A 70 14.62 0.47 -10.21
N GLU A 71 13.87 0.07 -9.17
CA GLU A 71 13.22 -1.23 -9.12
C GLU A 71 11.92 -1.28 -9.94
N ASP A 72 11.24 -0.14 -10.07
CA ASP A 72 9.99 -0.05 -10.82
C ASP A 72 9.95 1.24 -11.64
N THR A 73 10.34 1.14 -12.91
CA THR A 73 10.39 2.28 -13.82
C THR A 73 9.02 2.74 -14.28
N GLU A 74 7.97 1.94 -14.08
CA GLU A 74 6.60 2.29 -14.43
C GLU A 74 5.89 3.07 -13.32
N PHE A 75 6.48 3.11 -12.12
CA PHE A 75 5.93 3.85 -10.99
C PHE A 75 6.53 5.26 -10.95
N SER A 76 5.66 6.26 -11.07
CA SER A 76 6.03 7.67 -10.96
C SER A 76 5.17 8.33 -9.90
N PRO A 77 5.66 8.50 -8.65
CA PRO A 77 4.86 9.05 -7.57
C PRO A 77 4.32 10.42 -7.93
N GLN A 78 3.00 10.56 -7.83
CA GLN A 78 2.33 11.85 -8.06
C GLN A 78 2.22 12.61 -6.74
N PRO A 79 2.56 13.90 -6.72
CA PRO A 79 2.41 14.71 -5.51
C PRO A 79 0.95 14.77 -5.06
N TYR A 80 0.77 14.71 -3.77
CA TYR A 80 -0.53 14.91 -3.12
C TYR A 80 -0.31 15.70 -1.83
N TYR A 81 -1.39 16.25 -1.28
CA TYR A 81 -1.30 17.01 -0.03
C TYR A 81 -0.81 16.14 1.11
N GLN A 82 0.19 16.63 1.85
CA GLN A 82 0.72 16.01 3.06
C GLN A 82 0.77 17.06 4.17
N VAL A 83 0.44 16.65 5.40
CA VAL A 83 0.27 17.58 6.53
C VAL A 83 1.52 18.45 6.78
N PHE A 84 2.71 17.86 6.63
CA PHE A 84 3.96 18.55 6.90
C PHE A 84 4.69 19.04 5.65
N GLN A 85 3.99 19.14 4.51
CA GLN A 85 4.65 19.47 3.25
C GLN A 85 5.28 20.85 3.22
N GLU A 86 4.78 21.81 4.02
CA GLU A 86 5.38 23.16 4.10
C GLU A 86 6.79 23.13 4.69
N ARG A 87 7.05 22.21 5.63
CA ARG A 87 8.35 22.05 6.28
C ARG A 87 9.28 21.10 5.53
N LEU A 88 8.74 19.98 5.05
CA LEU A 88 9.53 18.86 4.55
C LEU A 88 9.46 18.72 3.02
N GLY A 89 8.58 19.47 2.35
CA GLY A 89 8.27 19.25 0.96
C GLY A 89 7.48 17.96 0.77
N PHE A 90 7.21 17.59 -0.47
CA PHE A 90 6.54 16.34 -0.76
C PHE A 90 7.51 15.16 -0.57
N LEU A 91 7.11 14.19 0.26
CA LEU A 91 7.86 12.96 0.47
C LEU A 91 7.20 11.84 -0.35
N PRO A 92 7.88 11.32 -1.38
CA PRO A 92 7.31 10.27 -2.23
C PRO A 92 7.41 8.89 -1.58
N ASN A 93 6.56 7.98 -2.06
CA ASN A 93 6.61 6.55 -1.72
C ASN A 93 6.51 6.25 -0.22
N LEU A 94 5.66 6.98 0.46
CA LEU A 94 5.30 6.68 1.85
C LEU A 94 4.26 5.55 1.90
N SER A 95 3.86 5.15 3.11
CA SER A 95 2.81 4.16 3.29
C SER A 95 1.53 4.58 2.57
N ILE A 96 0.80 3.59 2.04
CA ILE A 96 -0.54 3.82 1.46
C ILE A 96 -1.49 4.49 2.45
N ILE A 97 -1.27 4.31 3.75
CA ILE A 97 -2.07 4.93 4.80
C ILE A 97 -1.87 6.45 4.82
N ASP A 98 -0.64 6.92 4.53
CA ASP A 98 -0.40 8.36 4.41
C ASP A 98 -1.24 8.96 3.28
N LEU A 99 -1.28 8.30 2.13
CA LEU A 99 -2.12 8.73 1.01
C LEU A 99 -3.60 8.73 1.41
N LEU A 100 -4.08 7.64 2.00
CA LEU A 100 -5.48 7.49 2.37
C LEU A 100 -5.92 8.57 3.37
N PHE A 101 -5.10 8.84 4.40
CA PHE A 101 -5.45 9.81 5.43
C PHE A 101 -5.36 11.26 4.95
N ASN A 102 -4.60 11.53 3.90
CA ASN A 102 -4.49 12.87 3.33
C ASN A 102 -5.48 13.10 2.17
N MET A 103 -5.74 12.09 1.35
CA MET A 103 -6.56 12.22 0.14
C MET A 103 -7.93 11.55 0.22
N GLY A 104 -8.13 10.64 1.17
CA GLY A 104 -9.43 10.00 1.36
C GLY A 104 -9.96 9.31 0.10
N PRO A 105 -11.21 9.60 -0.31
CA PRO A 105 -11.82 8.98 -1.49
C PRO A 105 -11.09 9.26 -2.81
N GLU A 106 -10.21 10.26 -2.86
CA GLU A 106 -9.43 10.58 -4.06
C GLU A 106 -8.13 9.78 -4.18
N SER A 107 -7.83 8.92 -3.20
CA SER A 107 -6.59 8.15 -3.16
C SER A 107 -6.40 7.29 -4.42
N LEU A 108 -7.47 6.67 -4.92
CA LEU A 108 -7.39 5.85 -6.13
C LEU A 108 -6.95 6.67 -7.36
N LEU A 109 -7.41 7.90 -7.47
CA LEU A 109 -7.02 8.78 -8.59
C LEU A 109 -5.52 9.08 -8.57
N ILE A 110 -4.96 9.31 -7.39
CA ILE A 110 -3.50 9.53 -7.24
C ILE A 110 -2.73 8.28 -7.64
N LEU A 111 -3.19 7.11 -7.21
CA LEU A 111 -2.55 5.84 -7.58
C LEU A 111 -2.60 5.60 -9.09
N GLN A 112 -3.74 5.85 -9.72
CA GLN A 112 -3.89 5.68 -11.17
C GLN A 112 -2.94 6.61 -11.95
N LYS A 113 -2.74 7.84 -11.49
CA LYS A 113 -1.83 8.79 -12.12
C LYS A 113 -0.36 8.45 -11.86
N SER A 114 -0.07 7.60 -10.89
CA SER A 114 1.31 7.21 -10.54
C SER A 114 1.82 6.04 -11.38
N ILE A 115 1.00 5.49 -12.25
CA ILE A 115 1.35 4.40 -13.17
C ILE A 115 1.56 5.00 -14.56
N THR A 116 2.71 4.76 -15.17
CA THR A 116 3.03 5.23 -16.53
C THR A 116 2.91 4.12 -17.56
#